data_6e2a22287d310c81617e8e7dfe96d084
#
_entry.id   6e2a22287d310c81617e8e7dfe96d084
#
_cell.length_a   1.000
_cell.length_b   1.000
_cell.length_c   1.000
_cell.angle_alpha   90.00
_cell.angle_beta   90.00
_cell.angle_gamma   90.00
#
_symmetry.space_group_name_H-M   'P 1'
#
loop_
_entity.id
_entity.type
_entity.pdbx_description
1 polymer ?
#
loop_
_entity_poly.entity_id
_entity_poly.type
_entity_poly.pdbx_seq_one_letter_code
_entity_poly.pdbx_strand_id
1 'polypeptide(L)'
;MDETRNKPPASQTPASHPPASAITEWTDTYFKRTKEAVGKFGDKKVTYAIFMRRPVVCAPRLAIEWLEAVARERGFDLDIVLNYPEGKWVGAGEPILYITGSFYHLVDTETIILQKLGPACVGAYNAFTMCADLPKTAFLAMEARHCAGTEMEEMMAYAASVGSDRAKRKVGAKGFIGNATDATAHFFGQKKGMGTMPHALIGYAGSTVRAAEMFHETFPELPLTVLVDYFGREVTDALEVCRRFPGLAAQGKLAVRLDTPGGRFLEGLDPPGSYAVLERHAPHSIRGYRDETQLRYLIGTGVSAAAIHFMREKLDEAGFPAVKIVASSGFGPAKCRLMAEANAPVDIIGTGSYLPERWTETYATADIIEYDGEKRVKVGREFLFRK
;
A
#
# COMPACT_ATOMS: atom_id res chain seq x y z
N MET A 1 -4.83 -23.02 34.30
CA MET A 1 -3.98 -22.20 33.47
C MET A 1 -4.89 -21.44 32.56
N ASP A 2 -5.09 -20.17 32.87
CA ASP A 2 -6.16 -19.32 32.38
C ASP A 2 -5.68 -18.57 31.12
N GLU A 3 -6.16 -18.99 29.95
CA GLU A 3 -5.90 -18.33 28.67
C GLU A 3 -6.94 -17.25 28.38
N THR A 4 -6.92 -16.17 29.14
CA THR A 4 -7.62 -14.95 28.73
C THR A 4 -6.78 -14.22 27.70
N ARG A 5 -6.97 -14.57 26.43
CA ARG A 5 -6.42 -13.81 25.29
C ARG A 5 -6.96 -12.37 25.33
N ASN A 6 -6.03 -11.44 25.53
CA ASN A 6 -6.19 -10.01 25.37
C ASN A 6 -6.84 -9.70 24.00
N LYS A 7 -8.15 -9.43 23.99
CA LYS A 7 -8.79 -8.76 22.86
C LYS A 7 -8.25 -7.33 22.84
N PRO A 8 -7.72 -6.84 21.70
CA PRO A 8 -7.40 -5.42 21.59
C PRO A 8 -8.67 -4.61 21.81
N PRO A 9 -8.57 -3.41 22.41
CA PRO A 9 -9.73 -2.54 22.62
C PRO A 9 -10.40 -2.26 21.28
N ALA A 10 -11.72 -2.34 21.24
CA ALA A 10 -12.53 -1.98 20.08
C ALA A 10 -12.10 -0.59 19.61
N SER A 11 -11.55 -0.50 18.40
CA SER A 11 -11.17 0.76 17.81
C SER A 11 -12.44 1.61 17.68
N GLN A 12 -12.42 2.81 18.24
CA GLN A 12 -13.40 3.84 17.89
C GLN A 12 -13.07 4.27 16.45
N THR A 13 -13.54 3.51 15.47
CA THR A 13 -13.45 3.87 14.06
C THR A 13 -14.37 5.06 13.83
N PRO A 14 -13.90 6.18 13.26
CA PRO A 14 -14.80 7.22 12.80
C PRO A 14 -15.76 6.59 11.79
N ALA A 15 -17.04 6.90 11.89
CA ALA A 15 -18.09 6.38 11.00
C ALA A 15 -17.90 6.95 9.58
N SER A 16 -16.97 6.36 8.81
CA SER A 16 -16.77 6.67 7.38
C SER A 16 -17.59 5.75 6.47
N HIS A 17 -18.38 4.85 7.06
CA HIS A 17 -19.18 3.89 6.30
C HIS A 17 -20.65 4.30 6.30
N PRO A 18 -21.37 4.16 5.18
CA PRO A 18 -22.80 4.42 5.18
C PRO A 18 -23.45 3.49 6.23
N PRO A 19 -24.28 4.05 7.15
CA PRO A 19 -25.03 3.23 8.09
C PRO A 19 -25.96 2.27 7.32
N ALA A 20 -26.38 1.17 7.94
CA ALA A 20 -27.23 0.17 7.28
C ALA A 20 -28.51 0.79 6.69
N SER A 21 -29.02 1.87 7.28
CA SER A 21 -30.14 2.66 6.79
C SER A 21 -29.88 3.33 5.43
N ALA A 22 -28.63 3.70 5.13
CA ALA A 22 -28.26 4.39 3.90
C ALA A 22 -27.75 3.45 2.79
N ILE A 23 -27.51 2.16 3.07
CA ILE A 23 -26.97 1.20 2.09
C ILE A 23 -27.76 1.18 0.79
N THR A 24 -29.08 1.23 0.88
CA THR A 24 -29.99 1.18 -0.27
C THR A 24 -29.75 2.33 -1.26
N GLU A 25 -29.29 3.50 -0.81
CA GLU A 25 -28.98 4.62 -1.69
C GLU A 25 -27.73 4.38 -2.55
N TRP A 26 -26.76 3.63 -2.02
CA TRP A 26 -25.46 3.34 -2.65
C TRP A 26 -25.42 1.98 -3.37
N THR A 27 -26.52 1.24 -3.35
CA THR A 27 -26.64 -0.06 -3.98
C THR A 27 -27.14 0.05 -5.41
N ASP A 28 -26.61 -0.78 -6.31
CA ASP A 28 -27.09 -0.87 -7.69
C ASP A 28 -28.60 -1.13 -7.75
N THR A 29 -29.28 -0.40 -8.63
CA THR A 29 -30.75 -0.43 -8.71
C THR A 29 -31.33 -1.82 -8.96
N TYR A 30 -30.62 -2.70 -9.69
CA TYR A 30 -31.12 -4.05 -9.93
C TYR A 30 -31.13 -4.90 -8.65
N PHE A 31 -30.25 -4.66 -7.69
CA PHE A 31 -30.30 -5.32 -6.38
C PHE A 31 -31.46 -4.79 -5.52
N LYS A 32 -31.78 -3.49 -5.61
CA LYS A 32 -32.97 -2.92 -4.95
C LYS A 32 -34.25 -3.59 -5.45
N ARG A 33 -34.39 -3.72 -6.78
CA ARG A 33 -35.53 -4.40 -7.42
C ARG A 33 -35.57 -5.88 -7.04
N THR A 34 -34.43 -6.54 -6.95
CA THR A 34 -34.35 -7.93 -6.49
C THR A 34 -34.82 -8.06 -5.05
N LYS A 35 -34.41 -7.15 -4.16
CA LYS A 35 -34.87 -7.11 -2.77
C LYS A 35 -36.39 -6.98 -2.66
N GLU A 36 -37.00 -6.09 -3.44
CA GLU A 36 -38.46 -5.93 -3.51
C GLU A 36 -39.14 -7.21 -3.98
N ALA A 37 -38.59 -7.86 -5.03
CA ALA A 37 -39.11 -9.13 -5.51
C ALA A 37 -39.02 -10.24 -4.45
N VAL A 38 -37.88 -10.38 -3.79
CA VAL A 38 -37.68 -11.35 -2.70
C VAL A 38 -38.66 -11.09 -1.56
N GLY A 39 -38.84 -9.83 -1.16
CA GLY A 39 -39.82 -9.46 -0.13
C GLY A 39 -41.26 -9.83 -0.49
N LYS A 40 -41.62 -9.82 -1.77
CA LYS A 40 -42.96 -10.18 -2.27
C LYS A 40 -43.18 -11.69 -2.39
N PHE A 41 -42.16 -12.43 -2.86
CA PHE A 41 -42.28 -13.84 -3.23
C PHE A 41 -41.72 -14.81 -2.19
N GLY A 42 -41.12 -14.30 -1.14
CA GLY A 42 -40.55 -15.07 -0.02
C GLY A 42 -39.02 -15.07 -0.03
N ASP A 43 -38.46 -14.94 1.16
CA ASP A 43 -37.03 -14.96 1.39
C ASP A 43 -36.47 -16.38 1.30
N LYS A 44 -35.17 -16.48 1.01
CA LYS A 44 -34.41 -17.73 0.99
C LYS A 44 -33.10 -17.55 1.72
N LYS A 45 -32.65 -18.63 2.36
CA LYS A 45 -31.26 -18.70 2.84
C LYS A 45 -30.32 -18.94 1.65
N VAL A 46 -29.34 -18.06 1.44
CA VAL A 46 -28.38 -18.16 0.34
C VAL A 46 -26.97 -18.23 0.82
N THR A 47 -26.07 -18.82 0.02
CA THR A 47 -24.63 -18.78 0.22
C THR A 47 -23.98 -18.11 -1.00
N TYR A 48 -23.37 -16.97 -0.77
CA TYR A 48 -22.50 -16.30 -1.73
C TYR A 48 -21.08 -16.86 -1.67
N ALA A 49 -20.42 -17.00 -2.83
CA ALA A 49 -18.98 -17.17 -2.96
C ALA A 49 -18.38 -15.90 -3.55
N ILE A 50 -17.38 -15.31 -2.89
CA ILE A 50 -16.71 -14.09 -3.37
C ILE A 50 -15.28 -14.42 -3.75
N PHE A 51 -14.86 -13.99 -4.94
CA PHE A 51 -13.57 -14.30 -5.54
C PHE A 51 -13.03 -13.14 -6.38
N MET A 52 -11.72 -13.20 -6.69
CA MET A 52 -11.04 -12.28 -7.61
C MET A 52 -10.66 -12.99 -8.90
N ARG A 53 -10.63 -12.24 -10.01
CA ARG A 53 -10.24 -12.79 -11.33
C ARG A 53 -8.72 -12.77 -11.57
N ARG A 54 -7.96 -12.29 -10.62
CA ARG A 54 -6.50 -12.27 -10.60
C ARG A 54 -5.99 -12.81 -9.26
N PRO A 55 -4.72 -13.24 -9.17
CA PRO A 55 -4.13 -13.56 -7.88
C PRO A 55 -4.08 -12.33 -6.97
N VAL A 56 -4.35 -12.54 -5.68
CA VAL A 56 -4.35 -11.48 -4.66
C VAL A 56 -3.78 -11.97 -3.33
N VAL A 57 -3.62 -11.06 -2.37
CA VAL A 57 -3.42 -11.37 -0.96
C VAL A 57 -4.73 -11.11 -0.23
N CYS A 58 -5.22 -12.11 0.51
CA CYS A 58 -6.47 -12.02 1.25
C CYS A 58 -6.41 -10.90 2.29
N ALA A 59 -7.27 -9.88 2.15
CA ALA A 59 -7.38 -8.73 3.04
C ALA A 59 -8.88 -8.43 3.30
N PRO A 60 -9.61 -9.30 4.03
CA PRO A 60 -11.07 -9.25 4.08
C PRO A 60 -11.61 -8.49 5.28
N ARG A 61 -10.79 -8.16 6.29
CA ARG A 61 -11.25 -7.73 7.61
C ARG A 61 -12.21 -6.54 7.58
N LEU A 62 -11.87 -5.45 6.89
CA LEU A 62 -12.75 -4.27 6.85
C LEU A 62 -14.10 -4.55 6.17
N ALA A 63 -14.11 -5.41 5.15
CA ALA A 63 -15.34 -5.83 4.49
C ALA A 63 -16.22 -6.69 5.42
N ILE A 64 -15.61 -7.60 6.18
CA ILE A 64 -16.29 -8.47 7.14
C ILE A 64 -16.85 -7.66 8.31
N GLU A 65 -16.03 -6.82 8.94
CA GLU A 65 -16.45 -5.96 10.07
C GLU A 65 -17.64 -5.07 9.69
N TRP A 66 -17.62 -4.52 8.47
CA TRP A 66 -18.74 -3.75 7.94
C TRP A 66 -19.99 -4.60 7.79
N LEU A 67 -19.89 -5.79 7.16
CA LEU A 67 -21.07 -6.65 6.91
C LEU A 67 -21.66 -7.18 8.23
N GLU A 68 -20.82 -7.53 9.19
CA GLU A 68 -21.26 -7.91 10.53
C GLU A 68 -21.98 -6.77 11.26
N ALA A 69 -21.51 -5.52 11.09
CA ALA A 69 -22.19 -4.36 11.64
C ALA A 69 -23.57 -4.17 11.01
N VAL A 70 -23.69 -4.34 9.70
CA VAL A 70 -24.96 -4.31 8.97
C VAL A 70 -25.90 -5.41 9.45
N ALA A 71 -25.40 -6.63 9.63
CA ALA A 71 -26.20 -7.74 10.11
C ALA A 71 -26.75 -7.49 11.53
N ARG A 72 -25.92 -6.96 12.43
CA ARG A 72 -26.36 -6.55 13.78
C ARG A 72 -27.42 -5.46 13.75
N GLU A 73 -27.24 -4.42 12.92
CA GLU A 73 -28.19 -3.31 12.81
C GLU A 73 -29.54 -3.74 12.23
N ARG A 74 -29.51 -4.65 11.23
CA ARG A 74 -30.72 -5.18 10.58
C ARG A 74 -31.35 -6.37 11.32
N GLY A 75 -30.66 -6.95 12.29
CA GLY A 75 -31.17 -8.07 13.12
C GLY A 75 -31.33 -9.37 12.36
N PHE A 76 -30.38 -9.76 11.50
CA PHE A 76 -30.42 -11.06 10.80
C PHE A 76 -29.17 -11.92 11.08
N ASP A 77 -29.34 -13.24 10.99
CA ASP A 77 -28.27 -14.20 11.17
C ASP A 77 -27.35 -14.19 9.95
N LEU A 78 -26.04 -14.14 10.23
CA LEU A 78 -24.98 -14.10 9.23
C LEU A 78 -23.92 -15.11 9.59
N ASP A 79 -23.55 -15.97 8.62
CA ASP A 79 -22.42 -16.87 8.73
C ASP A 79 -21.37 -16.53 7.66
N ILE A 80 -20.14 -16.25 8.08
CA ILE A 80 -19.02 -15.94 7.19
C ILE A 80 -17.92 -16.95 7.39
N VAL A 81 -17.59 -17.68 6.30
CA VAL A 81 -16.52 -18.66 6.29
C VAL A 81 -15.39 -18.17 5.39
N LEU A 82 -14.24 -17.83 5.98
CA LEU A 82 -13.02 -17.55 5.26
C LEU A 82 -12.43 -18.83 4.68
N ASN A 83 -12.26 -18.89 3.37
CA ASN A 83 -11.55 -19.97 2.69
C ASN A 83 -10.02 -19.79 2.82
N TYR A 84 -9.57 -18.56 2.96
CA TYR A 84 -8.18 -18.19 3.16
C TYR A 84 -8.05 -17.20 4.32
N PRO A 85 -7.18 -17.46 5.31
CA PRO A 85 -6.92 -16.48 6.37
C PRO A 85 -6.27 -15.21 5.82
N GLU A 86 -6.44 -14.11 6.55
CA GLU A 86 -5.84 -12.81 6.22
C GLU A 86 -4.33 -12.95 5.95
N GLY A 87 -3.86 -12.28 4.92
CA GLY A 87 -2.47 -12.32 4.47
C GLY A 87 -2.10 -13.57 3.66
N LYS A 88 -3.03 -14.47 3.36
CA LYS A 88 -2.76 -15.64 2.52
C LYS A 88 -2.85 -15.26 1.04
N TRP A 89 -2.00 -15.91 0.22
CA TRP A 89 -2.13 -15.86 -1.24
C TRP A 89 -3.39 -16.59 -1.68
N VAL A 90 -4.12 -16.00 -2.62
CA VAL A 90 -5.32 -16.57 -3.24
C VAL A 90 -5.14 -16.55 -4.74
N GLY A 91 -5.36 -17.67 -5.41
CA GLY A 91 -5.29 -17.79 -6.87
C GLY A 91 -6.46 -17.11 -7.56
N ALA A 92 -6.30 -16.85 -8.87
CA ALA A 92 -7.38 -16.32 -9.69
C ALA A 92 -8.57 -17.30 -9.72
N GLY A 93 -9.78 -16.80 -9.46
CA GLY A 93 -11.01 -17.60 -9.45
C GLY A 93 -11.25 -18.37 -8.16
N GLU A 94 -10.29 -18.45 -7.24
CA GLU A 94 -10.51 -19.14 -5.97
C GLU A 94 -11.38 -18.30 -5.02
N PRO A 95 -12.44 -18.90 -4.42
CA PRO A 95 -13.27 -18.19 -3.44
C PRO A 95 -12.44 -17.72 -2.25
N ILE A 96 -12.49 -16.42 -1.93
CA ILE A 96 -11.84 -15.83 -0.75
C ILE A 96 -12.65 -16.17 0.50
N LEU A 97 -13.96 -15.97 0.41
CA LEU A 97 -14.89 -16.21 1.51
C LEU A 97 -16.28 -16.62 1.00
N TYR A 98 -17.03 -17.25 1.90
CA TYR A 98 -18.45 -17.57 1.71
C TYR A 98 -19.27 -16.78 2.71
N ILE A 99 -20.41 -16.25 2.26
CA ILE A 99 -21.36 -15.50 3.09
C ILE A 99 -22.70 -16.20 3.02
N THR A 100 -23.22 -16.67 4.15
CA THR A 100 -24.49 -17.35 4.25
C THR A 100 -25.47 -16.56 5.11
N GLY A 101 -26.68 -16.33 4.62
CA GLY A 101 -27.72 -15.60 5.33
C GLY A 101 -29.00 -15.43 4.51
N SER A 102 -29.91 -14.61 5.01
CA SER A 102 -31.14 -14.21 4.33
C SER A 102 -30.85 -13.46 3.04
N PHE A 103 -31.40 -13.90 1.91
CA PHE A 103 -31.22 -13.23 0.63
C PHE A 103 -31.81 -11.83 0.64
N TYR A 104 -32.95 -11.65 1.29
CA TYR A 104 -33.57 -10.32 1.45
C TYR A 104 -32.63 -9.32 2.13
N HIS A 105 -31.85 -9.74 3.12
CA HIS A 105 -30.93 -8.88 3.86
C HIS A 105 -29.55 -8.73 3.18
N LEU A 106 -29.12 -9.73 2.40
CA LEU A 106 -27.80 -9.73 1.77
C LEU A 106 -27.77 -9.10 0.38
N VAL A 107 -28.86 -9.18 -0.39
CA VAL A 107 -28.86 -8.81 -1.80
C VAL A 107 -28.47 -7.34 -2.05
N ASP A 108 -28.85 -6.42 -1.18
CA ASP A 108 -28.51 -5.00 -1.31
C ASP A 108 -27.16 -4.63 -0.67
N THR A 109 -26.44 -5.58 -0.10
CA THR A 109 -25.08 -5.37 0.44
C THR A 109 -23.99 -5.66 -0.58
N GLU A 110 -24.32 -6.38 -1.67
CA GLU A 110 -23.35 -6.89 -2.64
C GLU A 110 -22.47 -5.78 -3.23
N THR A 111 -23.05 -4.67 -3.68
CA THR A 111 -22.29 -3.54 -4.23
C THR A 111 -21.18 -3.08 -3.29
N ILE A 112 -21.51 -2.87 -2.01
CA ILE A 112 -20.57 -2.26 -1.05
C ILE A 112 -19.53 -3.28 -0.58
N ILE A 113 -19.91 -4.54 -0.34
CA ILE A 113 -18.95 -5.55 0.10
C ILE A 113 -17.88 -5.80 -0.96
N LEU A 114 -18.24 -5.79 -2.25
CA LEU A 114 -17.28 -5.96 -3.34
C LEU A 114 -16.34 -4.76 -3.46
N GLN A 115 -16.84 -3.53 -3.26
CA GLN A 115 -16.02 -2.31 -3.21
C GLN A 115 -15.00 -2.33 -2.06
N LYS A 116 -15.35 -2.91 -0.91
CA LYS A 116 -14.46 -2.97 0.26
C LYS A 116 -13.43 -4.10 0.16
N LEU A 117 -13.79 -5.22 -0.43
CA LEU A 117 -12.94 -6.41 -0.47
C LEU A 117 -11.91 -6.34 -1.61
N GLY A 118 -12.35 -6.03 -2.82
CA GLY A 118 -11.52 -6.12 -4.02
C GLY A 118 -10.27 -5.24 -3.97
N PRO A 119 -10.41 -3.91 -3.80
CA PRO A 119 -9.26 -3.01 -3.75
C PRO A 119 -8.29 -3.32 -2.60
N ALA A 120 -8.80 -3.72 -1.43
CA ALA A 120 -7.96 -4.12 -0.29
C ALA A 120 -7.08 -5.32 -0.62
N CYS A 121 -7.65 -6.36 -1.26
CA CYS A 121 -6.90 -7.55 -1.65
C CYS A 121 -5.82 -7.24 -2.71
N VAL A 122 -6.11 -6.36 -3.68
CA VAL A 122 -5.14 -5.94 -4.70
C VAL A 122 -4.05 -5.04 -4.10
N GLY A 123 -4.41 -4.09 -3.24
CA GLY A 123 -3.44 -3.25 -2.52
C GLY A 123 -2.49 -4.09 -1.66
N ALA A 124 -3.02 -5.08 -0.94
CA ALA A 124 -2.22 -6.01 -0.14
C ALA A 124 -1.26 -6.87 -1.00
N TYR A 125 -1.70 -7.29 -2.18
CA TYR A 125 -0.84 -8.00 -3.14
C TYR A 125 0.31 -7.12 -3.62
N ASN A 126 0.03 -5.88 -4.02
CA ASN A 126 1.03 -4.94 -4.49
C ASN A 126 2.06 -4.61 -3.39
N ALA A 127 1.58 -4.31 -2.18
CA ALA A 127 2.44 -4.07 -1.03
C ALA A 127 3.32 -5.28 -0.68
N PHE A 128 2.76 -6.48 -0.73
CA PHE A 128 3.51 -7.73 -0.53
C PHE A 128 4.65 -7.88 -1.56
N THR A 129 4.36 -7.71 -2.85
CA THR A 129 5.37 -7.86 -3.91
C THR A 129 6.51 -6.86 -3.75
N MET A 130 6.20 -5.60 -3.49
CA MET A 130 7.21 -4.56 -3.28
C MET A 130 8.13 -4.89 -2.10
N CYS A 131 7.56 -5.30 -0.97
CA CYS A 131 8.34 -5.69 0.22
C CYS A 131 9.14 -6.98 -0.01
N ALA A 132 8.63 -7.91 -0.80
CA ALA A 132 9.32 -9.17 -1.10
C ALA A 132 10.47 -8.98 -2.08
N ASP A 133 10.34 -8.09 -3.06
CA ASP A 133 11.40 -7.73 -4.00
C ASP A 133 12.55 -6.98 -3.30
N LEU A 134 12.26 -6.17 -2.27
CA LEU A 134 13.21 -5.36 -1.51
C LEU A 134 13.18 -5.68 0.01
N PRO A 135 13.55 -6.88 0.43
CA PRO A 135 13.34 -7.30 1.82
C PRO A 135 14.19 -6.53 2.84
N LYS A 136 15.32 -5.96 2.41
CA LYS A 136 16.21 -5.17 3.27
C LYS A 136 15.82 -3.67 3.34
N THR A 137 14.89 -3.22 2.50
CA THR A 137 14.40 -1.84 2.44
C THR A 137 13.13 -1.71 3.28
N ALA A 138 13.02 -0.65 4.08
CA ALA A 138 11.78 -0.32 4.76
C ALA A 138 10.86 0.50 3.84
N PHE A 139 9.56 0.43 4.09
CA PHE A 139 8.56 1.20 3.34
C PHE A 139 7.78 2.14 4.26
N LEU A 140 7.43 3.30 3.75
CA LEU A 140 6.54 4.26 4.39
C LEU A 140 5.33 4.48 3.49
N ALA A 141 4.15 4.21 4.00
CA ALA A 141 2.89 4.38 3.28
C ALA A 141 2.54 5.88 3.20
N MET A 142 2.58 6.44 1.99
CA MET A 142 2.36 7.87 1.71
C MET A 142 1.17 8.10 0.77
N GLU A 143 0.19 7.19 0.79
CA GLU A 143 -0.98 7.18 -0.12
C GLU A 143 -2.03 8.24 0.21
N ALA A 144 -2.11 8.71 1.45
CA ALA A 144 -3.24 9.49 1.95
C ALA A 144 -3.75 10.57 1.00
N ARG A 145 -2.84 11.44 0.51
CA ARG A 145 -3.19 12.51 -0.43
C ARG A 145 -3.50 12.03 -1.86
N HIS A 146 -3.27 10.74 -2.16
CA HIS A 146 -3.53 10.13 -3.47
C HIS A 146 -4.84 9.34 -3.48
N CYS A 147 -5.48 9.18 -2.32
CA CYS A 147 -6.73 8.45 -2.18
C CYS A 147 -7.95 9.31 -2.51
N ALA A 148 -8.99 8.67 -3.02
CA ALA A 148 -10.28 9.28 -3.26
C ALA A 148 -11.12 9.31 -1.96
N GLY A 149 -10.67 10.09 -0.98
CA GLY A 149 -11.31 10.23 0.32
C GLY A 149 -10.75 9.31 1.42
N THR A 150 -11.22 9.55 2.63
CA THR A 150 -10.69 8.91 3.86
C THR A 150 -10.98 7.41 3.91
N GLU A 151 -12.09 6.96 3.34
CA GLU A 151 -12.41 5.52 3.28
C GLU A 151 -11.39 4.75 2.43
N MET A 152 -10.98 5.31 1.29
CA MET A 152 -9.93 4.71 0.46
C MET A 152 -8.57 4.75 1.17
N GLU A 153 -8.25 5.82 1.91
CA GLU A 153 -7.03 5.90 2.71
C GLU A 153 -6.98 4.79 3.77
N GLU A 154 -8.05 4.61 4.54
CA GLU A 154 -8.14 3.56 5.55
C GLU A 154 -7.96 2.17 4.93
N MET A 155 -8.67 1.91 3.83
CA MET A 155 -8.58 0.64 3.12
C MET A 155 -7.17 0.36 2.60
N MET A 156 -6.48 1.36 2.05
CA MET A 156 -5.14 1.19 1.51
C MET A 156 -4.08 1.05 2.60
N ALA A 157 -4.18 1.80 3.69
CA ALA A 157 -3.28 1.62 4.84
C ALA A 157 -3.42 0.22 5.46
N TYR A 158 -4.66 -0.26 5.62
CA TYR A 158 -4.94 -1.63 6.03
C TYR A 158 -4.32 -2.64 5.05
N ALA A 159 -4.57 -2.49 3.75
CA ALA A 159 -4.03 -3.37 2.71
C ALA A 159 -2.50 -3.42 2.74
N ALA A 160 -1.84 -2.28 2.86
CA ALA A 160 -0.38 -2.20 2.97
C ALA A 160 0.14 -2.96 4.19
N SER A 161 -0.53 -2.84 5.34
CA SER A 161 -0.15 -3.57 6.56
C SER A 161 -0.25 -5.08 6.37
N VAL A 162 -1.34 -5.59 5.77
CA VAL A 162 -1.54 -7.02 5.49
C VAL A 162 -0.46 -7.56 4.53
N GLY A 163 -0.19 -6.85 3.44
CA GLY A 163 0.86 -7.20 2.48
C GLY A 163 2.25 -7.21 3.10
N SER A 164 2.54 -6.19 3.90
CA SER A 164 3.78 -6.07 4.67
C SER A 164 3.99 -7.24 5.61
N ASP A 165 3.00 -7.59 6.41
CA ASP A 165 3.10 -8.68 7.39
C ASP A 165 3.27 -10.04 6.72
N ARG A 166 2.66 -10.23 5.55
CA ARG A 166 2.95 -11.42 4.73
C ARG A 166 4.42 -11.44 4.29
N ALA A 167 4.98 -10.33 3.82
CA ALA A 167 6.38 -10.26 3.39
C ALA A 167 7.35 -10.50 4.56
N LYS A 168 7.08 -9.91 5.73
CA LYS A 168 7.84 -10.18 6.96
C LYS A 168 7.90 -11.67 7.29
N ARG A 169 6.73 -12.35 7.25
CA ARG A 169 6.65 -13.79 7.54
C ARG A 169 7.28 -14.68 6.47
N LYS A 170 7.23 -14.30 5.18
CA LYS A 170 7.65 -15.15 4.06
C LYS A 170 9.13 -15.02 3.71
N VAL A 171 9.67 -13.80 3.75
CA VAL A 171 11.03 -13.51 3.27
C VAL A 171 11.85 -12.69 4.28
N GLY A 172 11.35 -12.48 5.51
CA GLY A 172 12.06 -11.69 6.52
C GLY A 172 12.18 -10.21 6.16
N ALA A 173 11.24 -9.67 5.36
CA ALA A 173 11.28 -8.29 4.93
C ALA A 173 11.13 -7.32 6.11
N LYS A 174 11.75 -6.13 6.02
CA LYS A 174 11.46 -5.01 6.93
C LYS A 174 10.01 -4.54 6.79
N GLY A 175 9.50 -4.51 5.55
CA GLY A 175 8.14 -4.15 5.23
C GLY A 175 7.81 -2.69 5.51
N PHE A 176 6.51 -2.39 5.56
CA PHE A 176 6.02 -1.06 5.93
C PHE A 176 6.22 -0.82 7.43
N ILE A 177 6.86 0.29 7.78
CA ILE A 177 7.19 0.69 9.16
C ILE A 177 6.22 1.75 9.72
N GLY A 178 5.37 2.32 8.89
CA GLY A 178 4.39 3.34 9.26
C GLY A 178 3.73 3.95 8.02
N ASN A 179 2.92 4.96 8.27
CA ASN A 179 2.16 5.72 7.27
C ASN A 179 2.22 7.23 7.55
N ALA A 180 1.60 8.04 6.68
CA ALA A 180 1.69 9.49 6.73
C ALA A 180 0.67 10.16 7.66
N THR A 181 -0.39 9.47 8.13
CA THR A 181 -1.49 10.07 8.92
C THR A 181 -1.71 9.36 10.25
N ASP A 182 -2.18 10.12 11.24
CA ASP A 182 -2.48 9.59 12.58
C ASP A 182 -3.67 8.62 12.53
N ALA A 183 -4.67 8.90 11.70
CA ALA A 183 -5.92 8.15 11.64
C ALA A 183 -5.69 6.65 11.33
N THR A 184 -4.72 6.33 10.50
CA THR A 184 -4.44 4.96 10.03
C THR A 184 -3.13 4.38 10.56
N ALA A 185 -2.43 5.11 11.47
CA ALA A 185 -1.15 4.69 12.06
C ALA A 185 -1.25 3.36 12.83
N HIS A 186 -2.41 3.08 13.41
CA HIS A 186 -2.68 1.87 14.19
C HIS A 186 -2.52 0.57 13.38
N PHE A 187 -2.74 0.59 12.07
CA PHE A 187 -2.50 -0.58 11.20
C PHE A 187 -1.03 -1.02 11.16
N PHE A 188 -0.12 -0.10 11.47
CA PHE A 188 1.33 -0.34 11.51
C PHE A 188 1.87 -0.44 12.95
N GLY A 189 0.98 -0.53 13.95
CA GLY A 189 1.36 -0.56 15.37
C GLY A 189 1.89 0.78 15.90
N GLN A 190 1.63 1.89 15.19
CA GLN A 190 2.03 3.23 15.57
C GLN A 190 0.87 4.01 16.21
N LYS A 191 1.20 4.99 17.06
CA LYS A 191 0.22 5.90 17.64
C LYS A 191 -0.02 7.16 16.80
N LYS A 192 0.97 7.51 15.96
CA LYS A 192 0.95 8.70 15.11
C LYS A 192 1.52 8.38 13.75
N GLY A 193 1.11 9.15 12.75
CA GLY A 193 1.71 9.13 11.43
C GLY A 193 3.19 9.49 11.47
N MET A 194 3.93 8.95 10.52
CA MET A 194 5.33 9.26 10.31
C MET A 194 5.45 10.26 9.16
N GLY A 195 6.17 11.34 9.37
CA GLY A 195 6.38 12.36 8.36
C GLY A 195 7.83 12.78 8.28
N THR A 196 8.20 13.29 7.12
CA THR A 196 9.45 14.03 6.90
C THR A 196 9.08 15.47 6.55
N MET A 197 10.08 16.36 6.35
CA MET A 197 9.77 17.71 5.91
C MET A 197 9.18 17.70 4.49
N PRO A 198 8.16 18.55 4.20
CA PRO A 198 7.62 18.73 2.85
C PRO A 198 8.42 19.78 2.07
N HIS A 199 8.29 19.80 0.75
CA HIS A 199 8.81 20.88 -0.13
C HIS A 199 8.40 22.29 0.36
N ALA A 200 7.20 22.42 0.90
CA ALA A 200 6.68 23.70 1.41
C ALA A 200 7.57 24.31 2.50
N LEU A 201 8.16 23.50 3.38
CA LEU A 201 9.08 23.99 4.42
C LEU A 201 10.39 24.51 3.80
N ILE A 202 10.89 23.84 2.75
CA ILE A 202 12.12 24.28 2.05
C ILE A 202 11.89 25.62 1.34
N GLY A 203 10.77 25.73 0.63
CA GLY A 203 10.37 26.98 0.00
C GLY A 203 10.19 28.12 1.01
N TYR A 204 9.55 27.84 2.16
CA TYR A 204 9.39 28.81 3.25
C TYR A 204 10.75 29.26 3.84
N ALA A 205 11.66 28.32 4.05
CA ALA A 205 12.98 28.58 4.64
C ALA A 205 13.96 29.26 3.67
N GLY A 206 13.72 29.15 2.35
CA GLY A 206 14.58 29.72 1.30
C GLY A 206 15.85 28.91 1.02
N SER A 207 16.16 27.88 1.79
CA SER A 207 17.25 26.93 1.52
C SER A 207 17.00 25.59 2.19
N THR A 208 17.57 24.52 1.62
CA THR A 208 17.46 23.15 2.14
C THR A 208 18.10 23.03 3.53
N VAL A 209 19.28 23.62 3.72
CA VAL A 209 19.97 23.61 5.03
C VAL A 209 19.16 24.32 6.10
N ARG A 210 18.62 25.51 5.78
CA ARG A 210 17.82 26.27 6.74
C ARG A 210 16.54 25.52 7.11
N ALA A 211 15.88 24.88 6.16
CA ALA A 211 14.73 24.02 6.45
C ALA A 211 15.09 22.85 7.37
N ALA A 212 16.24 22.23 7.16
CA ALA A 212 16.74 21.15 8.01
C ALA A 212 17.02 21.65 9.45
N GLU A 213 17.61 22.85 9.60
CA GLU A 213 17.81 23.49 10.92
C GLU A 213 16.49 23.72 11.64
N MET A 214 15.54 24.39 10.97
CA MET A 214 14.21 24.67 11.52
C MET A 214 13.49 23.41 11.95
N PHE A 215 13.55 22.35 11.13
CA PHE A 215 12.93 21.07 11.45
C PHE A 215 13.56 20.41 12.68
N HIS A 216 14.91 20.38 12.72
CA HIS A 216 15.63 19.75 13.82
C HIS A 216 15.52 20.55 15.14
N GLU A 217 15.48 21.88 15.08
CA GLU A 217 15.25 22.73 16.25
C GLU A 217 13.85 22.51 16.84
N THR A 218 12.86 22.25 15.96
CA THR A 218 11.44 22.04 16.38
C THR A 218 11.20 20.61 16.88
N PHE A 219 11.89 19.62 16.31
CA PHE A 219 11.70 18.18 16.59
C PHE A 219 13.06 17.50 16.84
N PRO A 220 13.78 17.87 17.90
CA PRO A 220 15.16 17.40 18.14
C PRO A 220 15.26 15.89 18.43
N GLU A 221 14.15 15.27 18.86
CA GLU A 221 14.07 13.85 19.18
C GLU A 221 13.88 12.95 17.94
N LEU A 222 13.46 13.54 16.82
CA LEU A 222 13.18 12.80 15.59
C LEU A 222 14.45 12.60 14.74
N PRO A 223 14.61 11.45 14.07
CA PRO A 223 15.60 11.32 13.01
C PRO A 223 15.39 12.38 11.94
N LEU A 224 16.46 13.02 11.50
CA LEU A 224 16.39 14.08 10.51
C LEU A 224 16.40 13.48 9.09
N THR A 225 15.28 13.59 8.39
CA THR A 225 15.17 13.23 6.96
C THR A 225 14.95 14.47 6.14
N VAL A 226 15.91 14.80 5.27
CA VAL A 226 15.93 16.06 4.50
C VAL A 226 15.63 15.79 3.03
N LEU A 227 14.63 16.46 2.50
CA LEU A 227 14.28 16.47 1.08
C LEU A 227 15.26 17.37 0.33
N VAL A 228 15.86 16.90 -0.77
CA VAL A 228 17.01 17.60 -1.38
C VAL A 228 16.81 18.03 -2.84
N ASP A 229 15.61 17.83 -3.39
CA ASP A 229 15.34 18.07 -4.82
C ASP A 229 14.71 19.43 -5.16
N TYR A 230 14.40 20.26 -4.15
CA TYR A 230 13.63 21.51 -4.34
C TYR A 230 14.30 22.49 -5.30
N PHE A 231 15.61 22.69 -5.17
CA PHE A 231 16.38 23.61 -6.01
C PHE A 231 17.09 22.90 -7.19
N GLY A 232 16.89 21.61 -7.40
CA GLY A 232 17.61 20.84 -8.43
C GLY A 232 19.09 20.63 -8.13
N ARG A 233 19.48 20.69 -6.87
CA ARG A 233 20.84 20.61 -6.34
C ARG A 233 20.96 19.45 -5.36
N GLU A 234 20.48 18.27 -5.75
CA GLU A 234 20.30 17.13 -4.84
C GLU A 234 21.60 16.72 -4.16
N VAL A 235 22.68 16.62 -4.91
CA VAL A 235 24.01 16.24 -4.38
C VAL A 235 24.59 17.37 -3.54
N THR A 236 24.56 18.58 -4.07
CA THR A 236 25.09 19.78 -3.37
C THR A 236 24.38 19.98 -2.05
N ASP A 237 23.05 20.01 -2.05
CA ASP A 237 22.23 20.23 -0.85
C ASP A 237 22.37 19.07 0.15
N ALA A 238 22.45 17.82 -0.33
CA ALA A 238 22.69 16.66 0.53
C ALA A 238 24.01 16.77 1.29
N LEU A 239 25.10 17.13 0.59
CA LEU A 239 26.42 17.28 1.20
C LEU A 239 26.50 18.48 2.14
N GLU A 240 25.84 19.60 1.81
CA GLU A 240 25.74 20.77 2.70
C GLU A 240 25.03 20.41 4.00
N VAL A 241 23.93 19.70 3.94
CA VAL A 241 23.19 19.20 5.12
C VAL A 241 24.07 18.25 5.94
N CYS A 242 24.77 17.30 5.31
CA CYS A 242 25.67 16.39 6.01
C CYS A 242 26.78 17.11 6.77
N ARG A 243 27.39 18.15 6.15
CA ARG A 243 28.40 18.99 6.79
C ARG A 243 27.82 19.82 7.94
N ARG A 244 26.56 20.25 7.83
CA ARG A 244 25.87 21.02 8.87
C ARG A 244 25.51 20.17 10.08
N PHE A 245 25.22 18.87 9.89
CA PHE A 245 24.83 17.93 10.93
C PHE A 245 25.75 16.69 11.03
N PRO A 246 27.09 16.90 11.19
CA PRO A 246 28.04 15.78 11.12
C PRO A 246 27.82 14.71 12.18
N GLY A 247 27.36 15.10 13.37
CA GLY A 247 27.05 14.16 14.46
C GLY A 247 25.86 13.24 14.12
N LEU A 248 24.80 13.79 13.53
CA LEU A 248 23.65 12.99 13.08
C LEU A 248 24.03 12.10 11.89
N ALA A 249 24.82 12.60 10.97
CA ALA A 249 25.34 11.86 9.83
C ALA A 249 26.16 10.65 10.27
N ALA A 250 27.11 10.82 11.18
CA ALA A 250 27.96 9.75 11.69
C ALA A 250 27.18 8.69 12.49
N GLN A 251 26.09 9.08 13.18
CA GLN A 251 25.23 8.18 13.95
C GLN A 251 24.18 7.44 13.09
N GLY A 252 24.11 7.69 11.78
CA GLY A 252 23.04 7.14 10.93
C GLY A 252 21.64 7.64 11.27
N LYS A 253 21.54 8.81 11.93
CA LYS A 253 20.29 9.50 12.27
C LYS A 253 19.89 10.57 11.26
N LEU A 254 20.75 10.81 10.24
CA LEU A 254 20.48 11.65 9.10
C LEU A 254 20.11 10.80 7.88
N ALA A 255 19.11 11.23 7.16
CA ALA A 255 18.74 10.66 5.87
C ALA A 255 18.54 11.78 4.84
N VAL A 256 18.91 11.52 3.59
CA VAL A 256 18.57 12.36 2.44
C VAL A 256 17.43 11.71 1.67
N ARG A 257 16.40 12.50 1.33
CA ARG A 257 15.23 12.00 0.60
C ARG A 257 15.28 12.53 -0.83
N LEU A 258 15.37 11.58 -1.77
CA LEU A 258 15.27 11.83 -3.20
C LEU A 258 13.80 11.79 -3.62
N ASP A 259 13.32 12.86 -4.23
CA ASP A 259 11.96 13.00 -4.78
C ASP A 259 11.97 13.67 -6.16
N THR A 260 13.14 13.66 -6.81
CA THR A 260 13.39 14.28 -8.13
C THR A 260 12.27 13.94 -9.10
N PRO A 261 11.60 14.94 -9.70
CA PRO A 261 10.49 14.70 -10.62
C PRO A 261 10.96 14.01 -11.90
N GLY A 262 10.05 13.22 -12.52
CA GLY A 262 10.33 12.44 -13.72
C GLY A 262 10.68 13.24 -14.98
N GLY A 263 10.66 14.57 -14.93
CA GLY A 263 10.97 15.46 -16.06
C GLY A 263 12.44 15.87 -16.18
N ARG A 264 13.30 15.55 -15.20
CA ARG A 264 14.72 15.88 -15.21
C ARG A 264 15.60 14.80 -14.57
N PHE A 265 16.88 14.82 -14.88
CA PHE A 265 17.86 14.02 -14.18
C PHE A 265 18.18 14.61 -12.79
N LEU A 266 18.65 13.75 -11.89
CA LEU A 266 19.29 14.18 -10.64
C LEU A 266 20.53 15.01 -10.95
N GLU A 267 20.87 15.98 -10.10
CA GLU A 267 22.07 16.83 -10.25
C GLU A 267 23.32 16.00 -10.57
N GLY A 268 24.02 16.39 -11.63
CA GLY A 268 25.26 15.74 -12.06
C GLY A 268 25.08 14.48 -12.91
N LEU A 269 23.84 14.08 -13.22
CA LEU A 269 23.55 12.99 -14.12
C LEU A 269 22.96 13.45 -15.46
N ASP A 270 23.28 12.69 -16.47
CA ASP A 270 22.73 12.72 -17.81
C ASP A 270 22.58 11.27 -18.32
N PRO A 271 22.09 10.99 -19.53
CA PRO A 271 21.98 9.62 -20.03
C PRO A 271 23.29 8.83 -20.04
N PRO A 272 24.43 9.35 -20.58
CA PRO A 272 25.72 8.68 -20.51
C PRO A 272 26.22 8.42 -19.08
N GLY A 273 26.11 9.44 -18.21
CA GLY A 273 26.52 9.35 -16.81
C GLY A 273 25.69 8.30 -16.03
N SER A 274 24.37 8.27 -16.24
CA SER A 274 23.49 7.30 -15.63
C SER A 274 23.83 5.86 -16.08
N TYR A 275 24.11 5.67 -17.35
CA TYR A 275 24.55 4.38 -17.89
C TYR A 275 25.88 3.96 -17.25
N ALA A 276 26.87 4.87 -17.20
CA ALA A 276 28.18 4.61 -16.60
C ALA A 276 28.09 4.23 -15.10
N VAL A 277 27.18 4.85 -14.34
CA VAL A 277 26.92 4.47 -12.94
C VAL A 277 26.47 3.02 -12.84
N LEU A 278 25.48 2.58 -13.63
CA LEU A 278 25.02 1.19 -13.55
C LEU A 278 26.02 0.20 -14.15
N GLU A 279 26.85 0.58 -15.12
CA GLU A 279 27.96 -0.27 -15.57
C GLU A 279 28.95 -0.57 -14.43
N ARG A 280 29.16 0.37 -13.49
CA ARG A 280 30.03 0.13 -12.34
C ARG A 280 29.37 -0.73 -11.25
N HIS A 281 28.08 -0.52 -10.98
CA HIS A 281 27.42 -1.10 -9.80
C HIS A 281 26.54 -2.31 -10.09
N ALA A 282 25.85 -2.31 -11.22
CA ALA A 282 24.87 -3.32 -11.56
C ALA A 282 24.80 -3.58 -13.09
N PRO A 283 25.92 -3.94 -13.76
CA PRO A 283 25.97 -4.08 -15.22
C PRO A 283 24.96 -5.09 -15.77
N HIS A 284 24.63 -6.13 -15.00
CA HIS A 284 23.62 -7.11 -15.38
C HIS A 284 22.22 -6.51 -15.55
N SER A 285 21.91 -5.41 -14.84
CA SER A 285 20.59 -4.78 -14.90
C SER A 285 20.32 -4.06 -16.23
N ILE A 286 21.36 -3.66 -16.97
CA ILE A 286 21.26 -2.89 -18.21
C ILE A 286 21.73 -3.67 -19.46
N ARG A 287 22.34 -4.83 -19.31
CA ARG A 287 22.86 -5.63 -20.45
C ARG A 287 21.82 -6.53 -21.12
N GLY A 288 20.62 -6.71 -20.51
CA GLY A 288 19.51 -7.44 -21.09
C GLY A 288 18.58 -6.57 -21.93
N TYR A 289 17.62 -7.21 -22.62
CA TYR A 289 16.54 -6.47 -23.27
C TYR A 289 15.71 -5.74 -22.22
N ARG A 290 15.45 -4.45 -22.45
CA ARG A 290 14.64 -3.59 -21.59
C ARG A 290 13.68 -2.77 -22.43
N ASP A 291 12.43 -2.66 -21.99
CA ASP A 291 11.51 -1.70 -22.57
C ASP A 291 11.81 -0.27 -22.08
N GLU A 292 11.16 0.72 -22.68
CA GLU A 292 11.37 2.14 -22.39
C GLU A 292 11.07 2.47 -20.90
N THR A 293 10.03 1.88 -20.33
CA THR A 293 9.66 2.10 -18.92
C THR A 293 10.72 1.54 -17.98
N GLN A 294 11.24 0.36 -18.27
CA GLN A 294 12.31 -0.27 -17.50
C GLN A 294 13.60 0.55 -17.59
N LEU A 295 13.97 1.01 -18.79
CA LEU A 295 15.14 1.88 -18.95
C LEU A 295 14.99 3.18 -18.19
N ARG A 296 13.80 3.79 -18.19
CA ARG A 296 13.54 5.00 -17.39
C ARG A 296 13.75 4.77 -15.91
N TYR A 297 13.33 3.63 -15.36
CA TYR A 297 13.54 3.30 -13.95
C TYR A 297 14.99 2.97 -13.61
N LEU A 298 15.75 2.46 -14.56
CA LEU A 298 17.17 2.10 -14.36
C LEU A 298 18.09 3.31 -14.53
N ILE A 299 18.02 4.03 -15.65
CA ILE A 299 18.97 5.05 -16.07
C ILE A 299 18.33 6.39 -16.48
N GLY A 300 17.00 6.51 -16.39
CA GLY A 300 16.28 7.69 -16.86
C GLY A 300 16.18 8.82 -15.84
N THR A 301 15.31 9.77 -16.18
CA THR A 301 14.98 10.95 -15.34
C THR A 301 14.23 10.53 -14.07
N GLY A 302 14.22 11.44 -13.08
CA GLY A 302 13.64 11.21 -11.76
C GLY A 302 14.53 10.37 -10.84
N VAL A 303 13.92 9.70 -9.88
CA VAL A 303 14.64 8.83 -8.94
C VAL A 303 14.80 7.44 -9.57
N SER A 304 15.82 7.29 -10.41
CA SER A 304 16.20 6.02 -11.04
C SER A 304 17.19 5.22 -10.18
N ALA A 305 17.47 3.97 -10.56
CA ALA A 305 18.49 3.18 -9.88
C ALA A 305 19.88 3.84 -9.97
N ALA A 306 20.23 4.39 -11.15
CA ALA A 306 21.45 5.17 -11.34
C ALA A 306 21.52 6.38 -10.40
N ALA A 307 20.40 7.10 -10.22
CA ALA A 307 20.34 8.26 -9.32
C ALA A 307 20.61 7.87 -7.86
N ILE A 308 20.07 6.72 -7.40
CA ILE A 308 20.30 6.22 -6.04
C ILE A 308 21.75 5.79 -5.85
N HIS A 309 22.33 5.04 -6.78
CA HIS A 309 23.75 4.66 -6.74
C HIS A 309 24.67 5.88 -6.77
N PHE A 310 24.38 6.84 -7.65
CA PHE A 310 25.18 8.06 -7.74
C PHE A 310 25.14 8.89 -6.45
N MET A 311 23.96 9.05 -5.84
CA MET A 311 23.87 9.72 -4.54
C MET A 311 24.69 8.97 -3.47
N ARG A 312 24.66 7.63 -3.45
CA ARG A 312 25.47 6.83 -2.53
C ARG A 312 26.96 7.05 -2.77
N GLU A 313 27.44 7.03 -4.02
CA GLU A 313 28.83 7.35 -4.36
C GLU A 313 29.23 8.72 -3.79
N LYS A 314 28.41 9.75 -4.02
CA LYS A 314 28.72 11.11 -3.56
C LYS A 314 28.76 11.26 -2.04
N LEU A 315 27.88 10.58 -1.33
CA LEU A 315 27.90 10.56 0.12
C LEU A 315 29.13 9.81 0.66
N ASP A 316 29.51 8.68 0.06
CA ASP A 316 30.67 7.89 0.46
C ASP A 316 31.99 8.61 0.18
N GLU A 317 32.14 9.21 -1.03
CA GLU A 317 33.28 10.05 -1.43
C GLU A 317 33.49 11.24 -0.47
N ALA A 318 32.41 11.79 0.05
CA ALA A 318 32.43 12.91 0.99
C ALA A 318 32.62 12.48 2.47
N GLY A 319 32.75 11.18 2.77
CA GLY A 319 32.95 10.65 4.12
C GLY A 319 31.66 10.48 4.95
N PHE A 320 30.50 10.32 4.32
CA PHE A 320 29.21 10.16 4.98
C PHE A 320 28.54 8.78 4.70
N PRO A 321 29.23 7.66 4.89
CA PRO A 321 28.70 6.33 4.54
C PRO A 321 27.49 5.89 5.40
N ALA A 322 27.32 6.46 6.60
CA ALA A 322 26.22 6.13 7.50
C ALA A 322 24.92 6.90 7.21
N VAL A 323 24.95 7.90 6.32
CA VAL A 323 23.77 8.67 5.92
C VAL A 323 22.85 7.78 5.09
N LYS A 324 21.58 7.70 5.47
CA LYS A 324 20.59 6.87 4.81
C LYS A 324 20.02 7.55 3.57
N ILE A 325 19.63 6.75 2.58
CA ILE A 325 18.91 7.22 1.39
C ILE A 325 17.44 6.81 1.49
N VAL A 326 16.57 7.80 1.49
CA VAL A 326 15.12 7.63 1.33
C VAL A 326 14.78 7.98 -0.11
N ALA A 327 14.03 7.14 -0.80
CA ALA A 327 13.58 7.37 -2.17
C ALA A 327 12.05 7.47 -2.21
N SER A 328 11.54 8.42 -2.97
CA SER A 328 10.13 8.58 -3.27
C SER A 328 9.96 8.93 -4.76
N SER A 329 8.75 9.34 -5.22
CA SER A 329 8.46 9.57 -6.64
C SER A 329 8.17 8.28 -7.44
N GLY A 330 6.91 7.81 -7.37
CA GLY A 330 6.35 6.78 -8.24
C GLY A 330 6.92 5.35 -8.04
N PHE A 331 7.26 5.00 -6.79
CA PHE A 331 7.68 3.63 -6.47
C PHE A 331 6.48 2.70 -6.36
N GLY A 332 6.23 1.92 -7.41
CA GLY A 332 5.28 0.81 -7.45
C GLY A 332 5.97 -0.54 -7.61
N PRO A 333 5.20 -1.66 -7.74
CA PRO A 333 5.76 -3.01 -7.85
C PRO A 333 6.81 -3.16 -8.97
N ALA A 334 6.55 -2.62 -10.16
CA ALA A 334 7.46 -2.71 -11.29
C ALA A 334 8.80 -1.99 -11.02
N LYS A 335 8.74 -0.78 -10.47
CA LYS A 335 9.94 0.01 -10.14
C LYS A 335 10.74 -0.64 -9.00
N CYS A 336 10.07 -1.14 -7.96
CA CYS A 336 10.74 -1.84 -6.86
C CYS A 336 11.49 -3.09 -7.33
N ARG A 337 10.92 -3.86 -8.25
CA ARG A 337 11.60 -5.02 -8.85
C ARG A 337 12.90 -4.61 -9.56
N LEU A 338 12.88 -3.52 -10.34
CA LEU A 338 14.09 -3.04 -11.03
C LEU A 338 15.13 -2.46 -10.07
N MET A 339 14.71 -1.84 -8.96
CA MET A 339 15.63 -1.44 -7.88
C MET A 339 16.31 -2.66 -7.26
N ALA A 340 15.56 -3.75 -7.06
CA ALA A 340 16.12 -5.01 -6.56
C ALA A 340 17.10 -5.64 -7.56
N GLU A 341 16.75 -5.69 -8.84
CA GLU A 341 17.64 -6.18 -9.92
C GLU A 341 18.92 -5.34 -10.01
N ALA A 342 18.82 -4.02 -9.84
CA ALA A 342 19.95 -3.12 -9.85
C ALA A 342 20.73 -3.06 -8.53
N ASN A 343 20.33 -3.80 -7.50
CA ASN A 343 20.89 -3.72 -6.14
C ASN A 343 20.98 -2.27 -5.62
N ALA A 344 19.96 -1.46 -5.91
CA ALA A 344 19.97 -0.03 -5.55
C ALA A 344 20.08 0.15 -4.03
N PRO A 345 21.04 0.94 -3.53
CA PRO A 345 21.31 1.11 -2.10
C PRO A 345 20.30 2.07 -1.44
N VAL A 346 19.04 1.66 -1.36
CA VAL A 346 17.95 2.44 -0.76
C VAL A 346 17.54 1.85 0.59
N ASP A 347 17.51 2.69 1.61
CA ASP A 347 17.18 2.28 2.99
C ASP A 347 15.67 2.30 3.24
N ILE A 348 14.98 3.33 2.72
CA ILE A 348 13.53 3.52 2.89
C ILE A 348 12.91 3.98 1.58
N ILE A 349 11.76 3.44 1.24
CA ILE A 349 10.94 3.89 0.13
C ILE A 349 9.63 4.48 0.67
N GLY A 350 9.39 5.76 0.36
CA GLY A 350 8.10 6.41 0.56
C GLY A 350 7.21 6.20 -0.66
N THR A 351 6.08 5.55 -0.50
CA THR A 351 5.21 5.19 -1.63
C THR A 351 3.72 5.28 -1.33
N GLY A 352 2.94 5.71 -2.33
CA GLY A 352 1.50 5.51 -2.45
C GLY A 352 1.14 4.64 -3.67
N SER A 353 2.15 4.17 -4.40
CA SER A 353 1.98 3.49 -5.70
C SER A 353 1.75 1.98 -5.59
N TYR A 354 1.38 1.46 -4.42
CA TYR A 354 0.79 0.12 -4.28
C TYR A 354 -0.72 0.14 -4.52
N LEU A 355 -1.32 1.31 -4.70
CA LEU A 355 -2.67 1.47 -5.20
C LEU A 355 -2.78 0.87 -6.61
N PRO A 356 -3.92 0.28 -6.95
CA PRO A 356 -4.13 -0.24 -8.30
C PRO A 356 -4.10 0.86 -9.35
N GLU A 357 -3.35 0.65 -10.42
CA GLU A 357 -3.30 1.60 -11.54
C GLU A 357 -4.56 1.54 -12.41
N ARG A 358 -5.30 0.42 -12.38
CA ARG A 358 -6.51 0.21 -13.17
C ARG A 358 -7.65 -0.29 -12.30
N TRP A 359 -8.80 0.35 -12.37
CA TRP A 359 -9.99 -0.05 -11.63
C TRP A 359 -10.52 -1.43 -12.01
N THR A 360 -10.36 -1.85 -13.26
CA THR A 360 -10.70 -3.20 -13.71
C THR A 360 -9.93 -4.31 -13.00
N GLU A 361 -8.86 -3.99 -12.30
CA GLU A 361 -8.07 -4.94 -11.51
C GLU A 361 -8.59 -5.09 -10.08
N THR A 362 -9.43 -4.17 -9.60
CA THR A 362 -9.80 -4.07 -8.19
C THR A 362 -11.12 -4.72 -7.83
N TYR A 363 -12.04 -4.92 -8.79
CA TYR A 363 -13.35 -5.44 -8.43
C TYR A 363 -13.31 -6.93 -8.08
N ALA A 364 -13.93 -7.28 -6.95
CA ALA A 364 -14.28 -8.64 -6.61
C ALA A 364 -15.56 -9.05 -7.36
N THR A 365 -15.82 -10.35 -7.43
CA THR A 365 -17.02 -10.92 -8.04
C THR A 365 -17.71 -11.81 -7.03
N ALA A 366 -19.04 -11.73 -6.96
CA ALA A 366 -19.87 -12.60 -6.15
C ALA A 366 -20.77 -13.46 -7.04
N ASP A 367 -20.94 -14.73 -6.70
CA ASP A 367 -21.95 -15.60 -7.26
C ASP A 367 -22.64 -16.35 -6.11
N ILE A 368 -23.97 -16.48 -6.16
CA ILE A 368 -24.70 -17.33 -5.23
C ILE A 368 -24.54 -18.78 -5.70
N ILE A 369 -24.14 -19.65 -4.77
CA ILE A 369 -23.86 -21.05 -5.04
C ILE A 369 -24.86 -22.02 -4.39
N GLU A 370 -25.71 -21.51 -3.47
CA GLU A 370 -26.68 -22.30 -2.75
C GLU A 370 -27.93 -21.50 -2.39
N TYR A 371 -29.11 -22.11 -2.49
CA TYR A 371 -30.42 -21.56 -2.11
C TYR A 371 -31.15 -22.60 -1.25
N ASP A 372 -31.47 -22.29 0.00
CA ASP A 372 -32.16 -23.19 0.97
C ASP A 372 -31.48 -24.57 1.11
N GLY A 373 -30.14 -24.65 1.06
CA GLY A 373 -29.38 -25.87 1.10
C GLY A 373 -29.22 -26.59 -0.24
N GLU A 374 -29.89 -26.13 -1.29
CA GLU A 374 -29.78 -26.68 -2.64
C GLU A 374 -28.68 -26.01 -3.44
N LYS A 375 -27.67 -26.75 -3.89
CA LYS A 375 -26.58 -26.25 -4.72
C LYS A 375 -27.11 -25.81 -6.09
N ARG A 376 -26.95 -24.53 -6.39
CA ARG A 376 -27.36 -23.93 -7.66
C ARG A 376 -26.49 -22.73 -7.96
N VAL A 377 -25.77 -22.78 -9.07
CA VAL A 377 -24.89 -21.71 -9.49
C VAL A 377 -25.03 -21.47 -10.99
N LYS A 378 -24.64 -20.29 -11.44
CA LYS A 378 -24.55 -19.96 -12.86
C LYS A 378 -23.63 -20.94 -13.58
N VAL A 379 -24.04 -21.43 -14.75
CA VAL A 379 -23.26 -22.34 -15.60
C VAL A 379 -21.86 -21.75 -15.87
N GLY A 380 -20.83 -22.56 -15.66
CA GLY A 380 -19.42 -22.16 -15.75
C GLY A 380 -18.86 -21.57 -14.45
N ARG A 381 -19.62 -21.65 -13.34
CA ARG A 381 -19.20 -21.21 -11.99
C ARG A 381 -19.19 -22.34 -10.97
N GLU A 382 -19.29 -23.60 -11.40
CA GLU A 382 -19.34 -24.79 -10.54
C GLU A 382 -18.05 -24.96 -9.72
N PHE A 383 -16.95 -24.39 -10.17
CA PHE A 383 -15.68 -24.36 -9.44
C PHE A 383 -15.75 -23.59 -8.10
N LEU A 384 -16.78 -22.78 -7.89
CA LEU A 384 -16.99 -22.02 -6.64
C LEU A 384 -17.59 -22.86 -5.52
N PHE A 385 -18.14 -24.04 -5.80
CA PHE A 385 -18.65 -24.91 -4.75
C PHE A 385 -17.57 -25.26 -3.74
N ARG A 386 -17.96 -25.29 -2.45
CA ARG A 386 -17.06 -25.78 -1.39
C ARG A 386 -16.61 -27.20 -1.71
N LYS A 387 -15.33 -27.44 -1.66
CA LYS A 387 -14.74 -28.77 -1.79
C LYS A 387 -14.86 -29.55 -0.49
#